data_a156c0e4f4d16315505056bf84ee209c
#
_entry.id   a156c0e4f4d16315505056bf84ee209c
#
_cell.length_a   1.000
_cell.length_b   1.000
_cell.length_c   1.000
_cell.angle_alpha   90.00
_cell.angle_beta   90.00
_cell.angle_gamma   90.00
#
_symmetry.space_group_name_H-M   'P 1'
#
loop_
_entity.id
_entity.type
_entity.pdbx_description
1 polymer ?
#
loop_
_entity_poly.entity_id
_entity_poly.type
_entity_poly.pdbx_seq_one_letter_code
_entity_poly.pdbx_strand_id
1 'polypeptide(L)'
;MNNTLPTDYQNFIATSRYARWLDDEQRRETWSETVSRYVDYIAKQTGMDYDTPEELWDAIHKLDVMPSMRALMTAGAALDRDNTAGYNCSYLPVDDPKSFDEAMYILLCGTGVGFSVERQYVNKLPDIPNELEECDTIIVVADSKEGWAKALRK
;
A
#
# COMPACT_ATOMS: atom_id res chain seq x y z
N MET A 1 10.17 11.76 27.84
CA MET A 1 9.10 12.25 26.95
C MET A 1 7.90 11.33 27.12
N ASN A 2 6.70 11.86 27.30
CA ASN A 2 5.49 11.03 27.39
C ASN A 2 5.28 10.35 26.03
N ASN A 3 5.41 9.05 26.00
CA ASN A 3 5.28 8.22 24.79
C ASN A 3 3.80 7.87 24.50
N THR A 4 2.88 8.56 25.12
CA THR A 4 1.45 8.34 25.04
C THR A 4 0.76 9.51 24.35
N LEU A 5 -0.07 9.17 23.37
CA LEU A 5 -0.98 10.13 22.74
C LEU A 5 -2.01 10.66 23.76
N PRO A 6 -2.63 11.84 23.50
CA PRO A 6 -3.48 12.51 24.48
C PRO A 6 -4.66 11.71 25.01
N THR A 7 -5.19 10.76 24.24
CA THR A 7 -6.35 9.95 24.64
C THR A 7 -6.10 8.46 24.45
N ASP A 8 -6.79 7.62 25.21
CA ASP A 8 -6.74 6.16 25.09
C ASP A 8 -7.19 5.68 23.72
N TYR A 9 -8.17 6.37 23.12
CA TYR A 9 -8.64 6.04 21.77
C TYR A 9 -7.56 6.30 20.72
N GLN A 10 -6.83 7.41 20.80
CA GLN A 10 -5.70 7.70 19.92
C GLN A 10 -4.58 6.66 20.08
N ASN A 11 -4.26 6.29 21.32
CA ASN A 11 -3.28 5.23 21.60
C ASN A 11 -3.72 3.88 21.02
N PHE A 12 -5.00 3.52 21.16
CA PHE A 12 -5.54 2.29 20.58
C PHE A 12 -5.43 2.30 19.04
N ILE A 13 -5.81 3.40 18.37
CA ILE A 13 -5.71 3.52 16.91
C ILE A 13 -4.26 3.48 16.45
N ALA A 14 -3.36 4.22 17.09
CA ALA A 14 -1.95 4.22 16.75
C ALA A 14 -1.35 2.81 16.84
N THR A 15 -1.58 2.13 17.96
CA THR A 15 -1.06 0.78 18.19
C THR A 15 -1.66 -0.25 17.25
N SER A 16 -2.97 -0.18 16.98
CA SER A 16 -3.67 -1.18 16.18
C SER A 16 -3.51 -0.99 14.68
N ARG A 17 -3.29 0.23 14.20
CA ARG A 17 -3.30 0.57 12.76
C ARG A 17 -1.96 0.98 12.20
N TYR A 18 -1.13 1.69 12.97
CA TYR A 18 0.13 2.26 12.48
C TYR A 18 1.37 1.52 12.96
N ALA A 19 1.36 1.07 14.23
CA ALA A 19 2.49 0.44 14.87
C ALA A 19 2.80 -0.93 14.27
N ARG A 20 4.07 -1.16 13.93
CA ARG A 20 4.55 -2.46 13.48
C ARG A 20 4.90 -3.35 14.67
N TRP A 21 4.89 -4.65 14.42
CA TRP A 21 5.36 -5.63 15.38
C TRP A 21 6.89 -5.69 15.33
N LEU A 22 7.52 -5.66 16.49
CA LEU A 22 8.96 -5.79 16.68
C LEU A 22 9.22 -7.20 17.22
N ASP A 23 9.76 -8.07 16.38
CA ASP A 23 9.95 -9.49 16.71
C ASP A 23 10.94 -9.69 17.84
N ASP A 24 12.03 -8.92 17.88
CA ASP A 24 13.06 -9.00 18.90
C ASP A 24 12.56 -8.58 20.30
N GLU A 25 11.62 -7.66 20.35
CA GLU A 25 11.08 -7.12 21.60
C GLU A 25 9.70 -7.69 21.95
N GLN A 26 9.11 -8.50 21.07
CA GLN A 26 7.81 -9.14 21.24
C GLN A 26 6.68 -8.14 21.59
N ARG A 27 6.73 -6.95 20.98
CA ARG A 27 5.75 -5.87 21.16
C ARG A 27 5.52 -5.10 19.85
N ARG A 28 4.55 -4.24 19.86
CA ARG A 28 4.38 -3.25 18.81
C ARG A 28 5.22 -2.00 19.08
N GLU A 29 5.50 -1.27 17.99
CA GLU A 29 6.11 0.06 18.07
C GLU A 29 5.29 0.97 18.99
N THR A 30 5.98 1.86 19.67
CA THR A 30 5.41 3.03 20.31
C THR A 30 5.07 4.11 19.27
N TRP A 31 4.33 5.15 19.66
CA TRP A 31 4.05 6.27 18.76
C TRP A 31 5.34 6.95 18.26
N SER A 32 6.29 7.21 19.16
CA SER A 32 7.58 7.79 18.79
C SER A 32 8.35 6.94 17.78
N GLU A 33 8.40 5.62 17.97
CA GLU A 33 9.07 4.70 17.04
C GLU A 33 8.36 4.66 15.67
N THR A 34 7.03 4.70 15.66
CA THR A 34 6.24 4.77 14.41
C THR A 34 6.55 6.07 13.64
N VAL A 35 6.63 7.20 14.34
CA VAL A 35 6.98 8.50 13.74
C VAL A 35 8.41 8.48 13.24
N SER A 36 9.37 7.99 14.04
CA SER A 36 10.77 7.89 13.63
C SER A 36 10.92 7.05 12.36
N ARG A 37 10.33 5.86 12.31
CA ARG A 37 10.38 5.00 11.12
C ARG A 37 9.86 5.71 9.87
N TYR A 38 8.78 6.47 9.99
CA TYR A 38 8.22 7.23 8.87
C TYR A 38 9.14 8.36 8.43
N VAL A 39 9.61 9.18 9.37
CA VAL A 39 10.49 10.33 9.08
C VAL A 39 11.81 9.87 8.49
N ASP A 40 12.45 8.87 9.08
CA ASP A 40 13.70 8.30 8.57
C ASP A 40 13.54 7.78 7.14
N TYR A 41 12.42 7.10 6.86
CA TYR A 41 12.12 6.61 5.52
C TYR A 41 11.98 7.75 4.52
N ILE A 42 11.18 8.77 4.83
CA ILE A 42 10.95 9.90 3.93
C ILE A 42 12.22 10.72 3.74
N ALA A 43 12.97 11.01 4.82
CA ALA A 43 14.23 11.75 4.74
C ALA A 43 15.22 11.02 3.80
N LYS A 44 15.34 9.70 3.93
CA LYS A 44 16.18 8.88 3.04
C LYS A 44 15.73 8.96 1.58
N GLN A 45 14.42 8.90 1.32
CA GLN A 45 13.88 8.91 -0.05
C GLN A 45 13.97 10.27 -0.73
N THR A 46 13.88 11.36 0.04
CA THR A 46 13.82 12.73 -0.50
C THR A 46 15.15 13.48 -0.41
N GLY A 47 16.10 12.95 0.35
CA GLY A 47 17.37 13.65 0.61
C GLY A 47 17.20 14.92 1.43
N MET A 48 16.27 14.95 2.40
CA MET A 48 16.05 16.11 3.27
C MET A 48 17.32 16.54 4.02
N ASP A 49 17.49 17.85 4.20
CA ASP A 49 18.56 18.42 5.01
C ASP A 49 18.42 18.09 6.50
N TYR A 50 19.51 18.20 7.25
CA TYR A 50 19.64 17.72 8.63
C TYR A 50 18.61 18.28 9.62
N ASP A 51 18.12 19.51 9.45
CA ASP A 51 17.17 20.15 10.38
C ASP A 51 15.70 19.79 10.07
N THR A 52 15.38 19.56 8.79
CA THR A 52 14.01 19.27 8.32
C THR A 52 13.41 17.99 8.91
N PRO A 53 14.15 16.87 9.06
CA PRO A 53 13.62 15.66 9.69
C PRO A 53 13.22 15.86 11.15
N GLU A 54 13.95 16.64 11.94
CA GLU A 54 13.62 16.92 13.35
C GLU A 54 12.32 17.73 13.45
N GLU A 55 12.18 18.78 12.63
CA GLU A 55 10.96 19.58 12.57
C GLU A 55 9.75 18.75 12.14
N LEU A 56 9.93 17.90 11.14
CA LEU A 56 8.87 16.99 10.66
C LEU A 56 8.50 15.99 11.74
N TRP A 57 9.47 15.39 12.41
CA TRP A 57 9.24 14.44 13.51
C TRP A 57 8.44 15.11 14.64
N ASP A 58 8.87 16.28 15.06
CA ASP A 58 8.22 17.05 16.12
C ASP A 58 6.76 17.39 15.77
N ALA A 59 6.51 17.86 14.56
CA ALA A 59 5.17 18.23 14.10
C ALA A 59 4.23 17.01 14.04
N ILE A 60 4.72 15.86 13.56
CA ILE A 60 3.92 14.63 13.52
C ILE A 60 3.72 14.07 14.94
N HIS A 61 4.79 14.04 15.74
CA HIS A 61 4.72 13.50 17.10
C HIS A 61 3.75 14.27 18.00
N LYS A 62 3.70 15.60 17.84
CA LYS A 62 2.78 16.49 18.54
C LYS A 62 1.36 16.51 17.95
N LEU A 63 1.12 15.84 16.83
CA LEU A 63 -0.13 15.86 16.07
C LEU A 63 -0.48 17.22 15.44
N ASP A 64 0.48 18.11 15.24
CA ASP A 64 0.29 19.36 14.51
C ASP A 64 0.00 19.10 13.02
N VAL A 65 0.63 18.05 12.48
CA VAL A 65 0.35 17.51 11.14
C VAL A 65 0.23 15.99 11.19
N MET A 66 -0.56 15.42 10.28
CA MET A 66 -0.66 13.97 10.12
C MET A 66 -0.37 13.57 8.67
N PRO A 67 0.61 12.70 8.44
CA PRO A 67 0.82 12.11 7.12
C PRO A 67 -0.34 11.16 6.76
N SER A 68 -0.38 10.74 5.50
CA SER A 68 -1.30 9.70 5.06
C SER A 68 -1.18 8.47 5.96
N MET A 69 -2.32 7.91 6.38
CA MET A 69 -2.37 6.66 7.15
C MET A 69 -1.59 5.54 6.46
N ARG A 70 -1.70 5.43 5.14
CA ARG A 70 -0.97 4.45 4.34
C ARG A 70 0.53 4.67 4.43
N ALA A 71 1.00 5.89 4.21
CA ALA A 71 2.41 6.20 4.28
C ALA A 71 2.98 5.91 5.67
N LEU A 72 2.29 6.33 6.73
CA LEU A 72 2.70 6.07 8.11
C LEU A 72 2.75 4.57 8.43
N MET A 73 1.78 3.79 7.95
CA MET A 73 1.70 2.35 8.17
C MET A 73 2.72 1.57 7.35
N THR A 74 3.01 1.98 6.11
CA THR A 74 3.79 1.20 5.15
C THR A 74 5.24 1.67 4.97
N ALA A 75 5.62 2.84 5.50
CA ALA A 75 7.00 3.36 5.44
C ALA A 75 8.03 2.29 5.87
N GLY A 76 9.12 2.18 5.12
CA GLY A 76 10.15 1.13 5.27
C GLY A 76 9.96 -0.03 4.29
N ALA A 77 10.21 -1.25 4.70
CA ALA A 77 10.33 -2.42 3.83
C ALA A 77 9.15 -2.68 2.87
N ALA A 78 7.94 -2.26 3.22
CA ALA A 78 6.78 -2.42 2.33
C ALA A 78 6.86 -1.47 1.13
N LEU A 79 7.19 -0.20 1.36
CA LEU A 79 7.37 0.79 0.29
C LEU A 79 8.68 0.56 -0.49
N ASP A 80 9.74 0.08 0.14
CA ASP A 80 10.98 -0.31 -0.55
C ASP A 80 10.72 -1.42 -1.57
N ARG A 81 9.81 -2.35 -1.26
CA ARG A 81 9.43 -3.43 -2.16
C ARG A 81 8.49 -2.98 -3.27
N ASP A 82 7.51 -2.14 -2.94
CA ASP A 82 6.52 -1.67 -3.90
C ASP A 82 5.80 -0.40 -3.40
N ASN A 83 6.05 0.71 -4.07
CA ASN A 83 5.46 2.01 -3.73
C ASN A 83 3.93 2.05 -3.87
N THR A 84 3.32 1.12 -4.62
CA THR A 84 1.87 1.00 -4.75
C THR A 84 1.19 0.85 -3.38
N ALA A 85 1.86 0.20 -2.42
CA ALA A 85 1.35 0.05 -1.06
C ALA A 85 1.14 1.38 -0.31
N GLY A 86 1.76 2.47 -0.74
CA GLY A 86 1.61 3.81 -0.16
C GLY A 86 0.35 4.55 -0.59
N TYR A 87 -0.35 4.08 -1.62
CA TYR A 87 -1.54 4.73 -2.15
C TYR A 87 -2.82 4.15 -1.55
N ASN A 88 -3.76 5.02 -1.22
CA ASN A 88 -5.08 4.59 -0.73
C ASN A 88 -5.97 4.09 -1.86
N CYS A 89 -5.98 4.79 -2.99
CA CYS A 89 -6.88 4.56 -4.11
C CYS A 89 -6.15 4.77 -5.43
N SER A 90 -6.64 4.07 -6.44
CA SER A 90 -6.22 4.19 -7.83
C SER A 90 -7.44 4.13 -8.76
N TYR A 91 -7.23 4.40 -10.02
CA TYR A 91 -8.24 4.27 -11.06
C TYR A 91 -7.62 3.69 -12.32
N LEU A 92 -8.38 2.84 -13.01
CA LEU A 92 -8.02 2.37 -14.34
C LEU A 92 -9.27 2.22 -15.23
N PRO A 93 -9.18 2.49 -16.54
CA PRO A 93 -10.20 2.10 -17.50
C PRO A 93 -10.06 0.62 -17.87
N VAL A 94 -11.18 -0.05 -18.13
CA VAL A 94 -11.16 -1.44 -18.62
C VAL A 94 -11.19 -1.39 -20.15
N ASP A 95 -10.03 -1.19 -20.76
CA ASP A 95 -9.87 -1.02 -22.20
C ASP A 95 -8.82 -1.97 -22.84
N ASP A 96 -8.19 -2.78 -22.01
CA ASP A 96 -7.24 -3.82 -22.40
C ASP A 96 -7.47 -5.04 -21.47
N PRO A 97 -7.34 -6.29 -21.93
CA PRO A 97 -7.41 -7.47 -21.06
C PRO A 97 -6.49 -7.41 -19.85
N LYS A 98 -5.35 -6.73 -19.94
CA LYS A 98 -4.43 -6.51 -18.81
C LYS A 98 -5.04 -5.71 -17.67
N SER A 99 -6.07 -4.91 -17.93
CA SER A 99 -6.74 -4.16 -16.87
C SER A 99 -7.23 -5.06 -15.72
N PHE A 100 -7.56 -6.31 -15.99
CA PHE A 100 -8.02 -7.26 -14.98
C PHE A 100 -6.90 -7.69 -14.04
N ASP A 101 -5.75 -8.08 -14.57
CA ASP A 101 -4.61 -8.50 -13.74
C ASP A 101 -3.92 -7.31 -13.06
N GLU A 102 -3.91 -6.14 -13.70
CA GLU A 102 -3.44 -4.89 -13.07
C GLU A 102 -4.32 -4.49 -11.89
N ALA A 103 -5.66 -4.55 -12.04
CA ALA A 103 -6.58 -4.31 -10.95
C ALA A 103 -6.35 -5.30 -9.79
N MET A 104 -6.21 -6.61 -10.09
CA MET A 104 -5.90 -7.62 -9.10
C MET A 104 -4.59 -7.32 -8.36
N TYR A 105 -3.53 -7.00 -9.09
CA TYR A 105 -2.23 -6.67 -8.48
C TYR A 105 -2.31 -5.47 -7.54
N ILE A 106 -2.96 -4.39 -7.97
CA ILE A 106 -3.12 -3.19 -7.16
C ILE A 106 -3.93 -3.48 -5.89
N LEU A 107 -5.01 -4.26 -6.00
CA LEU A 107 -5.81 -4.71 -4.85
C LEU A 107 -4.98 -5.58 -3.89
N LEU A 108 -4.15 -6.47 -4.40
CA LEU A 108 -3.24 -7.29 -3.59
C LEU A 108 -2.13 -6.46 -2.90
N CYS A 109 -1.80 -5.27 -3.43
CA CYS A 109 -0.96 -4.29 -2.74
C CYS A 109 -1.72 -3.54 -1.61
N GLY A 110 -3.02 -3.75 -1.50
CA GLY A 110 -3.88 -3.13 -0.49
C GLY A 110 -4.45 -1.76 -0.91
N THR A 111 -4.24 -1.34 -2.15
CA THR A 111 -4.78 -0.11 -2.72
C THR A 111 -6.17 -0.36 -3.29
N GLY A 112 -7.13 0.49 -3.01
CA GLY A 112 -8.46 0.42 -3.63
C GLY A 112 -8.39 0.76 -5.12
N VAL A 113 -9.18 0.06 -5.96
CA VAL A 113 -9.23 0.29 -7.40
C VAL A 113 -10.63 0.71 -7.80
N GLY A 114 -10.76 1.96 -8.29
CA GLY A 114 -11.90 2.39 -9.08
C GLY A 114 -11.68 2.00 -10.54
N PHE A 115 -12.72 1.56 -11.23
CA PHE A 115 -12.59 1.19 -12.64
C PHE A 115 -13.76 1.76 -13.46
N SER A 116 -13.51 1.98 -14.74
CA SER A 116 -14.55 2.38 -15.69
C SER A 116 -14.79 1.30 -16.73
N VAL A 117 -16.05 0.94 -16.88
CA VAL A 117 -16.58 0.04 -17.94
C VAL A 117 -17.47 0.80 -18.93
N GLU A 118 -17.20 2.07 -19.12
CA GLU A 118 -17.90 2.88 -20.11
C GLU A 118 -17.61 2.39 -21.52
N ARG A 119 -18.60 2.56 -22.43
CA ARG A 119 -18.52 2.03 -23.80
C ARG A 119 -17.27 2.43 -24.55
N GLN A 120 -16.77 3.65 -24.34
CA GLN A 120 -15.55 4.15 -24.96
C GLN A 120 -14.27 3.36 -24.58
N TYR A 121 -14.28 2.67 -23.46
CA TYR A 121 -13.21 1.81 -23.00
C TYR A 121 -13.48 0.35 -23.40
N VAL A 122 -14.63 -0.18 -23.01
CA VAL A 122 -14.98 -1.60 -23.23
C VAL A 122 -15.01 -1.97 -24.72
N ASN A 123 -15.37 -1.04 -25.60
CA ASN A 123 -15.31 -1.24 -27.04
C ASN A 123 -13.90 -1.47 -27.62
N LYS A 124 -12.86 -1.26 -26.85
CA LYS A 124 -11.47 -1.55 -27.24
C LYS A 124 -11.04 -2.98 -26.87
N LEU A 125 -11.82 -3.66 -26.02
CA LEU A 125 -11.53 -5.04 -25.66
C LEU A 125 -11.74 -5.95 -26.86
N PRO A 126 -10.97 -7.06 -26.96
CA PRO A 126 -11.19 -8.06 -27.98
C PRO A 126 -12.55 -8.73 -27.78
N ASP A 127 -13.11 -9.23 -28.88
CA ASP A 127 -14.31 -10.05 -28.84
C ASP A 127 -14.06 -11.36 -28.05
N ILE A 128 -15.01 -11.73 -27.23
CA ILE A 128 -14.94 -12.98 -26.47
C ILE A 128 -15.61 -14.08 -27.31
N PRO A 129 -15.01 -15.29 -27.42
CA PRO A 129 -15.64 -16.42 -28.07
C PRO A 129 -17.00 -16.76 -27.45
N ASN A 130 -17.98 -17.13 -28.28
CA ASN A 130 -19.31 -17.55 -27.81
C ASN A 130 -19.25 -18.84 -26.98
N GLU A 131 -18.28 -19.70 -27.26
CA GLU A 131 -18.06 -20.95 -26.56
C GLU A 131 -16.60 -21.01 -26.09
N LEU A 132 -16.39 -21.48 -24.87
CA LEU A 132 -15.06 -21.72 -24.33
C LEU A 132 -14.72 -23.21 -24.51
N GLU A 133 -13.58 -23.52 -25.07
CA GLU A 133 -13.09 -24.88 -25.23
C GLU A 133 -12.21 -25.28 -24.04
N GLU A 134 -12.32 -26.52 -23.62
CA GLU A 134 -11.40 -27.10 -22.64
C GLU A 134 -10.00 -27.20 -23.23
N CYS A 135 -8.99 -26.87 -22.43
CA CYS A 135 -7.59 -27.00 -22.83
C CYS A 135 -6.79 -27.73 -21.75
N ASP A 136 -5.71 -28.39 -22.18
CA ASP A 136 -4.79 -29.12 -21.29
C ASP A 136 -3.76 -28.20 -20.62
N THR A 137 -3.92 -26.89 -20.75
CA THR A 137 -2.97 -25.91 -20.20
C THR A 137 -3.12 -25.83 -18.69
N ILE A 138 -2.04 -26.13 -17.98
CA ILE A 138 -1.95 -26.00 -16.52
C ILE A 138 -1.14 -24.76 -16.19
N ILE A 139 -1.73 -23.83 -15.44
CA ILE A 139 -1.06 -22.64 -14.93
C ILE A 139 -0.65 -22.91 -13.49
N VAL A 140 0.67 -23.01 -13.25
CA VAL A 140 1.23 -23.12 -11.90
C VAL A 140 1.39 -21.71 -11.34
N VAL A 141 0.67 -21.42 -10.25
CA VAL A 141 0.65 -20.12 -9.60
C VAL A 141 1.68 -20.10 -8.46
N ALA A 142 2.62 -19.15 -8.51
CA ALA A 142 3.48 -18.89 -7.37
C ALA A 142 2.67 -18.21 -6.26
N ASP A 143 2.90 -18.58 -4.99
CA ASP A 143 2.20 -17.98 -3.85
C ASP A 143 2.77 -16.57 -3.54
N SER A 144 2.44 -15.64 -4.43
CA SER A 144 2.79 -14.22 -4.34
C SER A 144 1.76 -13.40 -5.11
N LYS A 145 1.64 -12.11 -4.77
CA LYS A 145 0.74 -11.19 -5.49
C LYS A 145 1.06 -11.12 -7.00
N GLU A 146 2.34 -11.14 -7.35
CA GLU A 146 2.82 -11.18 -8.73
C GLU A 146 2.44 -12.51 -9.42
N GLY A 147 2.52 -13.62 -8.69
CA GLY A 147 2.14 -14.94 -9.20
C GLY A 147 0.67 -15.02 -9.55
N TRP A 148 -0.19 -14.55 -8.67
CA TRP A 148 -1.64 -14.51 -8.89
C TRP A 148 -2.03 -13.58 -10.04
N ALA A 149 -1.48 -12.37 -10.10
CA ALA A 149 -1.73 -11.45 -11.20
C ALA A 149 -1.26 -12.01 -12.54
N LYS A 150 -0.07 -12.64 -12.59
CA LYS A 150 0.43 -13.29 -13.80
C LYS A 150 -0.43 -14.48 -14.25
N ALA A 151 -1.00 -15.22 -13.31
CA ALA A 151 -1.91 -16.33 -13.64
C ALA A 151 -3.19 -15.83 -14.31
N LEU A 152 -3.72 -14.69 -13.83
CA LEU A 152 -4.91 -14.08 -14.44
C LEU A 152 -4.63 -13.50 -15.83
N ARG A 153 -3.42 -13.05 -16.09
CA ARG A 153 -3.01 -12.51 -17.41
C ARG A 153 -2.93 -13.55 -18.51
N LYS A 154 -2.76 -14.82 -18.17
CA LYS A 154 -2.60 -15.93 -19.12
C LYS A 154 -3.91 -16.53 -19.56
#